data_974c8228e11fa8d7f08d969a47145ec0
#
_entry.id   974c8228e11fa8d7f08d969a47145ec0
#
_cell.length_a   1.000
_cell.length_b   1.000
_cell.length_c   1.000
_cell.angle_alpha   90.00
_cell.angle_beta   90.00
_cell.angle_gamma   90.00
#
_symmetry.space_group_name_H-M   'P 1'
#
loop_
_entity.id
_entity.type
_entity.pdbx_description
1 polymer ?
#
loop_
_entity_poly.entity_id
_entity_poly.type
_entity_poly.pdbx_seq_one_letter_code
_entity_poly.pdbx_strand_id
1 'polypeptide(L)'
;WSVMGRPVFVLACATCELMLSRLVPEIQTVSLYRLLGQVENLTNRASFPAAAIFDPCAARDNDGFREDVRKLAQRFGYTPQELPEQGHCCGWGGHMRTANPALYQSLAERQAGKSDLPYLVYCANCREVFLEQGKECRHILEILLGTCDRVYYLHEKHENRLRVKEAFMKELQNQPFTPPVHLWDGITLLIDRQVQQEMEANLIDNDTVKECIWCAREQGSGFVDQNGVNLACLKRSVMTYWVEYTETPEGYRIQSAYCHRMRFEEVQA
;
A
#
# COMPACT_ATOMS: atom_id res chain seq x y z
N TRP A 1 -25.50 1.44 -3.59
CA TRP A 1 -25.94 0.44 -2.62
C TRP A 1 -27.46 0.19 -2.71
N SER A 2 -28.30 1.21 -2.66
CA SER A 2 -29.76 1.07 -2.75
C SER A 2 -30.22 0.41 -4.06
N VAL A 3 -29.63 0.78 -5.20
CA VAL A 3 -29.94 0.21 -6.52
C VAL A 3 -29.47 -1.25 -6.68
N MET A 4 -28.59 -1.71 -5.80
CA MET A 4 -28.10 -3.10 -5.76
C MET A 4 -28.89 -4.01 -4.81
N GLY A 5 -30.05 -3.56 -4.30
CA GLY A 5 -30.85 -4.33 -3.36
C GLY A 5 -30.34 -4.34 -1.93
N ARG A 6 -29.53 -3.36 -1.55
CA ARG A 6 -28.97 -3.17 -0.20
C ARG A 6 -28.16 -4.38 0.32
N PRO A 7 -27.13 -4.84 -0.41
CA PRO A 7 -26.34 -5.98 0.03
C PRO A 7 -25.63 -5.69 1.35
N VAL A 8 -25.34 -6.76 2.11
CA VAL A 8 -24.45 -6.72 3.27
C VAL A 8 -23.02 -6.62 2.78
N PHE A 9 -22.22 -5.72 3.36
CA PHE A 9 -20.82 -5.58 3.00
C PHE A 9 -19.94 -6.47 3.88
N VAL A 10 -19.17 -7.34 3.24
CA VAL A 10 -18.17 -8.16 3.90
C VAL A 10 -16.85 -7.38 3.95
N LEU A 11 -16.34 -7.11 5.14
CA LEU A 11 -15.19 -6.23 5.34
C LEU A 11 -14.02 -6.98 6.00
N ALA A 12 -12.85 -6.91 5.35
CA ALA A 12 -11.57 -7.38 5.90
C ALA A 12 -10.76 -6.25 6.55
N CYS A 13 -11.15 -5.00 6.34
CA CYS A 13 -10.41 -3.81 6.73
C CYS A 13 -11.12 -3.08 7.88
N ALA A 14 -10.45 -2.97 9.03
CA ALA A 14 -10.99 -2.24 10.17
C ALA A 14 -11.25 -0.75 9.89
N THR A 15 -10.45 -0.11 9.00
CA THR A 15 -10.69 1.27 8.59
C THR A 15 -11.96 1.39 7.77
N CYS A 16 -12.24 0.44 6.86
CA CYS A 16 -13.48 0.43 6.10
C CYS A 16 -14.70 0.27 7.02
N GLU A 17 -14.61 -0.63 8.00
CA GLU A 17 -15.65 -0.80 9.01
C GLU A 17 -15.91 0.49 9.80
N LEU A 18 -14.84 1.11 10.31
CA LEU A 18 -14.93 2.37 11.03
C LEU A 18 -15.56 3.49 10.19
N MET A 19 -15.18 3.59 8.91
CA MET A 19 -15.69 4.64 8.01
C MET A 19 -17.18 4.40 7.66
N LEU A 20 -17.54 3.18 7.31
CA LEU A 20 -18.93 2.86 6.96
C LEU A 20 -19.87 3.02 8.16
N SER A 21 -19.48 2.50 9.32
CA SER A 21 -20.29 2.64 10.55
C SER A 21 -20.53 4.09 10.98
N ARG A 22 -19.56 4.99 10.69
CA ARG A 22 -19.69 6.42 11.02
C ARG A 22 -20.41 7.25 9.98
N LEU A 23 -20.13 7.01 8.69
CA LEU A 23 -20.62 7.87 7.61
C LEU A 23 -21.90 7.39 6.98
N VAL A 24 -22.15 6.08 6.99
CA VAL A 24 -23.31 5.44 6.34
C VAL A 24 -23.83 4.30 7.22
N PRO A 25 -24.30 4.60 8.45
CA PRO A 25 -24.65 3.58 9.45
C PRO A 25 -25.81 2.66 9.05
N GLU A 26 -26.56 3.02 8.01
CA GLU A 26 -27.62 2.18 7.44
C GLU A 26 -27.09 0.98 6.63
N ILE A 27 -25.80 0.99 6.25
CA ILE A 27 -25.16 -0.13 5.55
C ILE A 27 -24.83 -1.22 6.57
N GLN A 28 -25.41 -2.40 6.35
CA GLN A 28 -25.07 -3.56 7.14
C GLN A 28 -23.71 -4.10 6.73
N THR A 29 -22.84 -4.31 7.72
CA THR A 29 -21.49 -4.83 7.54
C THR A 29 -21.30 -6.14 8.32
N VAL A 30 -20.41 -6.98 7.85
CA VAL A 30 -19.96 -8.17 8.55
C VAL A 30 -18.44 -8.34 8.38
N SER A 31 -17.77 -8.75 9.44
CA SER A 31 -16.35 -9.04 9.40
C SER A 31 -16.08 -10.27 8.52
N LEU A 32 -15.14 -10.16 7.57
CA LEU A 32 -14.65 -11.31 6.81
C LEU A 32 -14.10 -12.39 7.75
N TYR A 33 -13.46 -12.00 8.83
CA TYR A 33 -12.85 -12.93 9.80
C TYR A 33 -13.89 -13.76 10.53
N ARG A 34 -15.07 -13.17 10.82
CA ARG A 34 -16.21 -13.89 11.35
C ARG A 34 -16.71 -14.94 10.38
N LEU A 35 -16.89 -14.58 9.11
CA LEU A 35 -17.36 -15.53 8.10
C LEU A 35 -16.35 -16.66 7.87
N LEU A 36 -15.05 -16.34 7.75
CA LEU A 36 -14.00 -17.35 7.64
C LEU A 36 -13.95 -18.25 8.88
N GLY A 37 -14.23 -17.71 10.05
CA GLY A 37 -14.36 -18.49 11.28
C GLY A 37 -15.48 -19.55 11.26
N GLN A 38 -16.46 -19.43 10.37
CA GLN A 38 -17.61 -20.33 10.21
C GLN A 38 -17.44 -21.33 9.07
N VAL A 39 -16.49 -21.08 8.13
CA VAL A 39 -16.28 -21.96 6.96
C VAL A 39 -15.63 -23.26 7.42
N GLU A 40 -16.24 -24.40 7.10
CA GLU A 40 -15.65 -25.72 7.33
C GLU A 40 -14.47 -25.96 6.37
N ASN A 41 -13.56 -26.86 6.78
CA ASN A 41 -12.44 -27.34 5.95
C ASN A 41 -11.46 -26.29 5.42
N LEU A 42 -11.30 -25.15 6.13
CA LEU A 42 -10.22 -24.21 5.83
C LEU A 42 -8.85 -24.84 6.18
N THR A 43 -7.93 -24.75 5.23
CA THR A 43 -6.57 -25.28 5.40
C THR A 43 -5.63 -24.17 5.83
N ASN A 44 -4.86 -24.40 6.89
CA ASN A 44 -3.76 -23.52 7.27
C ASN A 44 -2.60 -23.68 6.28
N ARG A 45 -2.21 -22.63 5.60
CA ARG A 45 -1.11 -22.58 4.63
C ARG A 45 0.15 -21.90 5.15
N ALA A 46 0.07 -21.32 6.34
CA ALA A 46 1.19 -20.63 6.98
C ALA A 46 1.26 -21.03 8.44
N SER A 47 2.43 -21.50 8.87
CA SER A 47 2.70 -21.84 10.27
C SER A 47 3.83 -21.01 10.81
N PHE A 48 3.64 -20.45 12.01
CA PHE A 48 4.70 -19.86 12.81
C PHE A 48 4.43 -20.18 14.29
N PRO A 49 5.48 -20.37 15.09
CA PRO A 49 5.35 -21.07 16.38
C PRO A 49 4.57 -20.28 17.42
N ALA A 50 4.70 -18.98 17.44
CA ALA A 50 4.00 -18.08 18.35
C ALA A 50 3.89 -16.69 17.71
N ALA A 51 2.87 -15.92 18.08
CA ALA A 51 2.70 -14.55 17.60
C ALA A 51 2.05 -13.66 18.66
N ALA A 52 2.43 -12.40 18.66
CA ALA A 52 1.70 -11.35 19.37
C ALA A 52 0.71 -10.68 18.41
N ILE A 53 -0.53 -10.49 18.85
CA ILE A 53 -1.53 -9.82 18.02
C ILE A 53 -1.39 -8.31 18.14
N PHE A 54 -1.37 -7.61 17.01
CA PHE A 54 -1.36 -6.16 16.95
C PHE A 54 -2.67 -5.65 16.37
N ASP A 55 -3.45 -4.96 17.20
CA ASP A 55 -4.70 -4.32 16.77
C ASP A 55 -4.41 -2.97 16.13
N PRO A 56 -4.86 -2.73 14.88
CA PRO A 56 -4.70 -1.42 14.25
C PRO A 56 -5.55 -0.37 14.95
N CYS A 57 -5.12 0.89 14.89
CA CYS A 57 -5.81 2.01 15.55
C CYS A 57 -7.28 2.16 15.12
N ALA A 58 -7.62 1.75 13.90
CA ALA A 58 -9.00 1.78 13.39
C ALA A 58 -9.93 0.74 14.07
N ALA A 59 -9.38 -0.29 14.70
CA ALA A 59 -10.14 -1.29 15.45
C ALA A 59 -10.24 -1.01 16.95
N ARG A 60 -9.70 0.13 17.41
CA ARG A 60 -9.60 0.47 18.86
C ARG A 60 -10.93 0.31 19.59
N ASP A 61 -11.99 0.80 19.01
CA ASP A 61 -13.34 0.86 19.62
C ASP A 61 -14.26 -0.23 19.04
N ASN A 62 -13.72 -1.26 18.38
CA ASN A 62 -14.50 -2.34 17.77
C ASN A 62 -14.06 -3.71 18.31
N ASP A 63 -14.52 -4.03 19.50
CA ASP A 63 -14.22 -5.29 20.18
C ASP A 63 -14.68 -6.50 19.37
N GLY A 64 -15.83 -6.41 18.71
CA GLY A 64 -16.36 -7.49 17.88
C GLY A 64 -15.43 -7.86 16.72
N PHE A 65 -14.89 -6.87 16.03
CA PHE A 65 -13.94 -7.11 14.95
C PHE A 65 -12.62 -7.71 15.46
N ARG A 66 -12.12 -7.21 16.59
CA ARG A 66 -10.92 -7.74 17.26
C ARG A 66 -11.10 -9.19 17.70
N GLU A 67 -12.27 -9.50 18.27
CA GLU A 67 -12.61 -10.85 18.71
C GLU A 67 -12.73 -11.83 17.54
N ASP A 68 -13.35 -11.42 16.41
CA ASP A 68 -13.45 -12.25 15.22
C ASP A 68 -12.07 -12.66 14.69
N VAL A 69 -11.09 -11.74 14.71
CA VAL A 69 -9.69 -12.03 14.34
C VAL A 69 -9.05 -13.04 15.27
N ARG A 70 -9.26 -12.89 16.59
CA ARG A 70 -8.73 -13.83 17.60
C ARG A 70 -9.33 -15.21 17.47
N LYS A 71 -10.64 -15.30 17.27
CA LYS A 71 -11.34 -16.59 17.03
C LYS A 71 -10.81 -17.29 15.78
N LEU A 72 -10.58 -16.54 14.70
CA LEU A 72 -10.01 -17.11 13.49
C LEU A 72 -8.59 -17.62 13.73
N ALA A 73 -7.73 -16.87 14.42
CA ALA A 73 -6.38 -17.30 14.76
C ALA A 73 -6.40 -18.57 15.63
N GLN A 74 -7.23 -18.61 16.67
CA GLN A 74 -7.37 -19.77 17.55
C GLN A 74 -7.84 -21.02 16.82
N ARG A 75 -8.76 -20.88 15.86
CA ARG A 75 -9.22 -21.98 15.02
C ARG A 75 -8.08 -22.65 14.26
N PHE A 76 -7.05 -21.91 13.88
CA PHE A 76 -5.85 -22.43 13.23
C PHE A 76 -4.76 -22.89 14.20
N GLY A 77 -5.06 -22.98 15.50
CA GLY A 77 -4.15 -23.48 16.53
C GLY A 77 -3.22 -22.42 17.11
N TYR A 78 -3.44 -21.14 16.82
CA TYR A 78 -2.68 -20.05 17.43
C TYR A 78 -3.31 -19.63 18.75
N THR A 79 -2.45 -19.29 19.72
CA THR A 79 -2.84 -18.58 20.94
C THR A 79 -2.08 -17.26 20.95
N PRO A 80 -2.59 -16.22 20.24
CA PRO A 80 -1.89 -14.97 20.14
C PRO A 80 -1.69 -14.33 21.52
N GLN A 81 -0.49 -13.84 21.77
CA GLN A 81 -0.24 -13.01 22.96
C GLN A 81 -0.79 -11.62 22.71
N GLU A 82 -1.44 -11.05 23.74
CA GLU A 82 -1.89 -9.69 23.71
C GLU A 82 -0.71 -8.74 23.95
N LEU A 83 -0.59 -7.72 23.11
CA LEU A 83 0.37 -6.66 23.33
C LEU A 83 -0.15 -5.70 24.41
N PRO A 84 0.72 -5.09 25.22
CA PRO A 84 0.33 -4.01 26.09
C PRO A 84 -0.19 -2.82 25.25
N GLU A 85 -1.19 -2.12 25.75
CA GLU A 85 -1.74 -0.91 25.10
C GLU A 85 -2.20 -1.14 23.66
N GLN A 86 -3.15 -2.01 23.44
CA GLN A 86 -3.74 -2.30 22.12
C GLN A 86 -4.40 -1.07 21.46
N GLY A 87 -4.50 -1.10 20.13
CA GLY A 87 -5.18 -0.05 19.35
C GLY A 87 -4.35 1.24 19.15
N HIS A 88 -3.05 1.20 19.37
CA HIS A 88 -2.15 2.31 19.08
C HIS A 88 -1.77 2.36 17.59
N CYS A 89 -1.46 3.57 17.10
CA CYS A 89 -1.07 3.78 15.72
C CYS A 89 0.32 3.20 15.44
N CYS A 90 0.46 2.46 14.33
CA CYS A 90 1.76 1.99 13.84
C CYS A 90 2.60 3.10 13.17
N GLY A 91 2.02 4.28 12.92
CA GLY A 91 2.68 5.41 12.27
C GLY A 91 2.27 5.65 10.82
N TRP A 92 1.65 4.68 10.12
CA TRP A 92 1.32 4.81 8.70
C TRP A 92 0.36 5.95 8.36
N GLY A 93 -0.66 6.16 9.17
CA GLY A 93 -1.77 7.06 8.86
C GLY A 93 -1.41 8.53 8.88
N GLY A 94 -2.28 9.38 8.24
CA GLY A 94 -2.19 10.83 8.32
C GLY A 94 -1.00 11.46 7.61
N HIS A 95 -0.40 10.78 6.63
CA HIS A 95 0.80 11.24 5.90
C HIS A 95 2.01 11.50 6.80
N MET A 96 2.05 10.89 7.98
CA MET A 96 3.09 11.12 8.99
C MET A 96 4.48 10.81 8.46
N ARG A 97 4.63 9.74 7.67
CA ARG A 97 5.89 9.34 7.04
C ARG A 97 6.51 10.47 6.21
N THR A 98 5.69 11.22 5.48
CA THR A 98 6.15 12.34 4.63
C THR A 98 6.24 13.66 5.40
N ALA A 99 5.27 13.93 6.28
CA ALA A 99 5.20 15.19 6.99
C ALA A 99 6.18 15.29 8.17
N ASN A 100 6.44 14.16 8.83
CA ASN A 100 7.38 14.08 9.95
C ASN A 100 8.03 12.68 10.01
N PRO A 101 9.05 12.41 9.17
CA PRO A 101 9.70 11.12 9.09
C PRO A 101 10.31 10.66 10.43
N ALA A 102 10.86 11.58 11.22
CA ALA A 102 11.45 11.25 12.52
C ALA A 102 10.41 10.74 13.52
N LEU A 103 9.23 11.37 13.56
CA LEU A 103 8.12 10.91 14.39
C LEU A 103 7.58 9.56 13.90
N TYR A 104 7.44 9.39 12.58
CA TYR A 104 7.05 8.11 11.98
C TYR A 104 7.99 7.00 12.42
N GLN A 105 9.30 7.19 12.27
CA GLN A 105 10.32 6.20 12.62
C GLN A 105 10.26 5.84 14.10
N SER A 106 10.22 6.85 14.99
CA SER A 106 10.13 6.66 16.44
C SER A 106 8.87 5.88 16.86
N LEU A 107 7.73 6.14 16.22
CA LEU A 107 6.48 5.41 16.49
C LEU A 107 6.56 3.97 16.02
N ALA A 108 7.06 3.76 14.78
CA ALA A 108 7.18 2.44 14.19
C ALA A 108 8.10 1.53 15.02
N GLU A 109 9.28 2.02 15.39
CA GLU A 109 10.25 1.33 16.26
C GLU A 109 9.65 0.97 17.61
N ARG A 110 9.01 1.94 18.27
CA ARG A 110 8.35 1.71 19.56
C ARG A 110 7.28 0.65 19.49
N GLN A 111 6.47 0.64 18.43
CA GLN A 111 5.42 -0.36 18.28
C GLN A 111 6.00 -1.73 17.92
N ALA A 112 7.04 -1.78 17.09
CA ALA A 112 7.72 -3.04 16.74
C ALA A 112 8.43 -3.69 17.93
N GLY A 113 8.93 -2.88 18.87
CA GLY A 113 9.66 -3.33 20.06
C GLY A 113 8.79 -3.76 21.25
N LYS A 114 7.45 -3.76 21.14
CA LYS A 114 6.56 -4.15 22.26
C LYS A 114 6.58 -5.63 22.61
N SER A 115 7.06 -6.49 21.72
CA SER A 115 7.23 -7.92 21.95
C SER A 115 8.33 -8.47 21.04
N ASP A 116 9.06 -9.48 21.51
CA ASP A 116 10.05 -10.20 20.70
C ASP A 116 9.39 -11.20 19.74
N LEU A 117 8.15 -11.57 19.97
CA LEU A 117 7.40 -12.48 19.11
C LEU A 117 7.09 -11.86 17.74
N PRO A 118 6.99 -12.69 16.68
CA PRO A 118 6.40 -12.26 15.42
C PRO A 118 5.02 -11.64 15.62
N TYR A 119 4.67 -10.66 14.80
CA TYR A 119 3.36 -10.03 14.88
C TYR A 119 2.36 -10.68 13.95
N LEU A 120 1.15 -10.91 14.46
CA LEU A 120 -0.03 -11.23 13.69
C LEU A 120 -0.89 -9.98 13.59
N VAL A 121 -1.10 -9.48 12.37
CA VAL A 121 -1.84 -8.25 12.09
C VAL A 121 -3.00 -8.51 11.13
N TYR A 122 -3.94 -7.57 11.06
CA TYR A 122 -5.07 -7.59 10.11
C TYR A 122 -5.27 -6.23 9.41
N CYS A 123 -4.18 -5.49 9.30
CA CYS A 123 -4.06 -4.27 8.50
C CYS A 123 -2.80 -4.36 7.64
N ALA A 124 -2.98 -4.27 6.31
CA ALA A 124 -1.88 -4.36 5.36
C ALA A 124 -0.82 -3.27 5.59
N ASN A 125 -1.25 -2.05 5.94
CA ASN A 125 -0.34 -0.95 6.22
C ASN A 125 0.51 -1.21 7.49
N CYS A 126 -0.10 -1.73 8.56
CA CYS A 126 0.65 -2.09 9.77
C CYS A 126 1.69 -3.17 9.47
N ARG A 127 1.31 -4.17 8.62
CA ARG A 127 2.24 -5.22 8.19
C ARG A 127 3.47 -4.62 7.49
N GLU A 128 3.28 -3.71 6.55
CA GLU A 128 4.38 -3.07 5.84
C GLU A 128 5.29 -2.29 6.78
N VAL A 129 4.72 -1.47 7.67
CA VAL A 129 5.49 -0.72 8.67
C VAL A 129 6.39 -1.66 9.50
N PHE A 130 5.85 -2.77 9.99
CA PHE A 130 6.63 -3.69 10.81
C PHE A 130 7.70 -4.44 10.03
N LEU A 131 7.42 -4.84 8.79
CA LEU A 131 8.43 -5.44 7.91
C LEU A 131 9.57 -4.45 7.59
N GLU A 132 9.27 -3.17 7.38
CA GLU A 132 10.27 -2.11 7.20
C GLU A 132 11.17 -1.95 8.44
N GLN A 133 10.64 -2.20 9.63
CA GLN A 133 11.41 -2.20 10.88
C GLN A 133 12.18 -3.52 11.14
N GLY A 134 12.17 -4.44 10.19
CA GLY A 134 12.79 -5.77 10.35
C GLY A 134 12.05 -6.69 11.30
N LYS A 135 10.83 -6.35 11.70
CA LYS A 135 9.98 -7.16 12.55
C LYS A 135 9.32 -8.27 11.74
N GLU A 136 9.48 -9.53 12.14
CA GLU A 136 8.69 -10.61 11.57
C GLU A 136 7.20 -10.33 11.80
N CYS A 137 6.44 -10.25 10.70
CA CYS A 137 5.03 -9.86 10.73
C CYS A 137 4.24 -10.57 9.64
N ARG A 138 3.07 -11.09 10.01
CA ARG A 138 2.16 -11.79 9.10
C ARG A 138 0.78 -11.14 9.16
N HIS A 139 0.16 -11.01 8.00
CA HIS A 139 -1.26 -10.68 7.97
C HIS A 139 -2.08 -11.95 8.24
N ILE A 140 -3.17 -11.87 9.01
CA ILE A 140 -3.96 -13.06 9.37
C ILE A 140 -4.48 -13.84 8.15
N LEU A 141 -4.73 -13.17 7.02
CA LEU A 141 -5.14 -13.83 5.79
C LEU A 141 -4.01 -14.68 5.17
N GLU A 142 -2.76 -14.48 5.54
CA GLU A 142 -1.64 -15.33 5.09
C GLU A 142 -1.73 -16.74 5.66
N ILE A 143 -2.47 -16.94 6.74
CA ILE A 143 -2.80 -18.26 7.25
C ILE A 143 -3.54 -19.10 6.19
N LEU A 144 -4.36 -18.45 5.38
CA LEU A 144 -5.17 -19.07 4.32
C LEU A 144 -4.51 -19.00 2.95
N LEU A 145 -3.87 -17.88 2.62
CA LEU A 145 -3.41 -17.56 1.28
C LEU A 145 -1.93 -17.90 1.03
N GLY A 146 -1.19 -18.17 2.10
CA GLY A 146 0.25 -18.35 2.07
C GLY A 146 0.99 -17.05 2.38
N THR A 147 2.26 -17.18 2.76
CA THR A 147 3.08 -16.07 3.25
C THR A 147 3.72 -15.28 2.11
N CYS A 148 3.92 -13.99 2.36
CA CYS A 148 4.75 -13.12 1.55
C CYS A 148 5.68 -12.31 2.47
N ASP A 149 6.99 -12.56 2.38
CA ASP A 149 7.97 -12.05 3.33
C ASP A 149 8.58 -10.70 2.93
N ARG A 150 8.01 -10.04 1.92
CA ARG A 150 8.52 -8.75 1.45
C ARG A 150 7.45 -7.66 1.40
N VAL A 151 7.89 -6.42 1.39
CA VAL A 151 7.08 -5.26 1.03
C VAL A 151 7.15 -5.09 -0.49
N TYR A 152 6.02 -4.79 -1.12
CA TYR A 152 5.95 -4.50 -2.54
C TYR A 152 6.18 -3.01 -2.80
N TYR A 153 6.87 -2.69 -3.88
CA TYR A 153 6.99 -1.32 -4.37
C TYR A 153 5.66 -0.81 -4.96
N LEU A 154 5.53 0.51 -5.10
CA LEU A 154 4.28 1.15 -5.59
C LEU A 154 3.86 0.63 -6.97
N HIS A 155 4.79 0.49 -7.91
CA HIS A 155 4.50 -0.03 -9.24
C HIS A 155 4.00 -1.47 -9.18
N GLU A 156 4.61 -2.35 -8.36
CA GLU A 156 4.16 -3.73 -8.19
C GLU A 156 2.75 -3.79 -7.58
N LYS A 157 2.45 -2.90 -6.62
CA LYS A 157 1.11 -2.77 -6.04
C LYS A 157 0.08 -2.35 -7.09
N HIS A 158 0.47 -1.44 -8.00
CA HIS A 158 -0.38 -1.02 -9.11
C HIS A 158 -0.66 -2.18 -10.07
N GLU A 159 0.37 -2.87 -10.54
CA GLU A 159 0.25 -4.04 -11.40
C GLU A 159 -0.60 -5.15 -10.78
N ASN A 160 -0.39 -5.44 -9.49
CA ASN A 160 -1.19 -6.43 -8.77
C ASN A 160 -2.68 -6.04 -8.71
N ARG A 161 -2.99 -4.75 -8.52
CA ARG A 161 -4.39 -4.27 -8.55
C ARG A 161 -5.02 -4.43 -9.92
N LEU A 162 -4.31 -4.13 -11.01
CA LEU A 162 -4.79 -4.33 -12.37
C LEU A 162 -5.05 -5.80 -12.65
N ARG A 163 -4.13 -6.68 -12.25
CA ARG A 163 -4.28 -8.14 -12.40
C ARG A 163 -5.49 -8.70 -11.63
N VAL A 164 -5.69 -8.24 -10.39
CA VAL A 164 -6.86 -8.64 -9.60
C VAL A 164 -8.14 -8.12 -10.24
N LYS A 165 -8.14 -6.88 -10.76
CA LYS A 165 -9.30 -6.30 -11.46
C LYS A 165 -9.63 -7.09 -12.73
N GLU A 166 -8.63 -7.46 -13.52
CA GLU A 166 -8.80 -8.27 -14.71
C GLU A 166 -9.44 -9.63 -14.39
N ALA A 167 -8.88 -10.34 -13.39
CA ALA A 167 -9.42 -11.62 -12.94
C ALA A 167 -10.87 -11.48 -12.45
N PHE A 168 -11.17 -10.45 -11.64
CA PHE A 168 -12.52 -10.18 -11.16
C PHE A 168 -13.52 -9.93 -12.30
N MET A 169 -13.17 -9.07 -13.25
CA MET A 169 -14.04 -8.76 -14.38
C MET A 169 -14.32 -9.99 -15.23
N LYS A 170 -13.28 -10.80 -15.49
CA LYS A 170 -13.39 -12.02 -16.30
C LYS A 170 -14.18 -13.13 -15.58
N GLU A 171 -13.84 -13.42 -14.33
CA GLU A 171 -14.35 -14.59 -13.62
C GLU A 171 -15.72 -14.36 -12.97
N LEU A 172 -15.97 -13.17 -12.43
CA LEU A 172 -17.19 -12.89 -11.68
C LEU A 172 -18.23 -12.08 -12.48
N GLN A 173 -17.79 -11.24 -13.40
CA GLN A 173 -18.70 -10.43 -14.21
C GLN A 173 -18.81 -10.91 -15.67
N ASN A 174 -18.00 -11.88 -16.07
CA ASN A 174 -17.89 -12.36 -17.45
C ASN A 174 -17.72 -11.20 -18.46
N GLN A 175 -16.95 -10.18 -18.07
CA GLN A 175 -16.66 -9.01 -18.88
C GLN A 175 -15.17 -8.94 -19.18
N PRO A 176 -14.78 -8.61 -20.42
CA PRO A 176 -13.38 -8.34 -20.72
C PRO A 176 -12.94 -7.06 -20.01
N PHE A 177 -11.76 -7.09 -19.44
CA PHE A 177 -11.09 -5.90 -18.92
C PHE A 177 -9.78 -5.73 -19.69
N THR A 178 -9.65 -4.58 -20.32
CA THR A 178 -8.38 -4.16 -20.93
C THR A 178 -7.79 -3.09 -20.02
N PRO A 179 -6.57 -3.29 -19.48
CA PRO A 179 -5.87 -2.24 -18.75
C PRO A 179 -5.75 -0.97 -19.60
N PRO A 180 -5.77 0.21 -19.00
CA PRO A 180 -5.48 1.44 -19.72
C PRO A 180 -4.13 1.33 -20.42
N VAL A 181 -4.08 1.72 -21.69
CA VAL A 181 -2.84 1.80 -22.46
C VAL A 181 -2.44 3.27 -22.52
N HIS A 182 -1.23 3.58 -22.10
CA HIS A 182 -0.68 4.92 -22.11
C HIS A 182 0.35 5.08 -23.21
N LEU A 183 0.50 6.30 -23.71
CA LEU A 183 1.48 6.62 -24.76
C LEU A 183 2.93 6.38 -24.32
N TRP A 184 3.17 6.33 -23.03
CA TRP A 184 4.48 6.09 -22.42
C TRP A 184 4.73 4.66 -21.96
N ASP A 185 3.81 3.71 -22.22
CA ASP A 185 3.99 2.31 -21.82
C ASP A 185 5.23 1.65 -22.44
N GLY A 186 5.61 2.09 -23.65
CA GLY A 186 6.81 1.64 -24.32
C GLY A 186 8.14 2.11 -23.72
N ILE A 187 8.11 2.98 -22.71
CA ILE A 187 9.32 3.48 -22.05
C ILE A 187 9.85 2.44 -21.07
N THR A 188 11.10 2.00 -21.28
CA THR A 188 11.82 1.11 -20.36
C THR A 188 12.64 1.93 -19.37
N LEU A 189 12.41 1.71 -18.07
CA LEU A 189 13.15 2.35 -16.98
C LEU A 189 14.21 1.42 -16.41
N LEU A 190 15.40 1.95 -16.20
CA LEU A 190 16.50 1.30 -15.46
C LEU A 190 16.67 2.05 -14.14
N ILE A 191 16.20 1.45 -13.05
CA ILE A 191 16.14 2.10 -11.74
C ILE A 191 16.95 1.29 -10.74
N ASP A 192 17.95 1.92 -10.14
CA ASP A 192 18.74 1.31 -9.08
C ASP A 192 17.94 1.28 -7.77
N ARG A 193 18.32 0.35 -6.88
CA ARG A 193 17.60 0.13 -5.61
C ARG A 193 17.49 1.39 -4.75
N GLN A 194 18.53 2.21 -4.71
CA GLN A 194 18.51 3.45 -3.93
C GLN A 194 17.50 4.44 -4.49
N VAL A 195 17.51 4.65 -5.81
CA VAL A 195 16.56 5.54 -6.50
C VAL A 195 15.13 5.03 -6.32
N GLN A 196 14.93 3.69 -6.39
CA GLN A 196 13.62 3.10 -6.12
C GLN A 196 13.11 3.41 -4.70
N GLN A 197 13.98 3.35 -3.70
CA GLN A 197 13.63 3.70 -2.32
C GLN A 197 13.30 5.19 -2.15
N GLU A 198 14.02 6.07 -2.84
CA GLU A 198 13.73 7.51 -2.85
C GLU A 198 12.38 7.81 -3.51
N MET A 199 12.07 7.16 -4.63
CA MET A 199 10.77 7.25 -5.29
C MET A 199 9.63 6.79 -4.37
N GLU A 200 9.80 5.66 -3.67
CA GLU A 200 8.81 5.16 -2.70
C GLU A 200 8.59 6.15 -1.55
N ALA A 201 9.65 6.75 -1.02
CA ALA A 201 9.57 7.75 0.03
C ALA A 201 8.80 9.01 -0.40
N ASN A 202 8.93 9.38 -1.68
CA ASN A 202 8.26 10.53 -2.28
C ASN A 202 6.89 10.17 -2.91
N LEU A 203 6.44 8.91 -2.82
CA LEU A 203 5.21 8.39 -3.42
C LEU A 203 5.15 8.60 -4.94
N ILE A 204 6.29 8.42 -5.61
CA ILE A 204 6.42 8.51 -7.08
C ILE A 204 6.47 7.09 -7.64
N ASP A 205 5.54 6.74 -8.50
CA ASP A 205 5.50 5.46 -9.19
C ASP A 205 6.20 5.50 -10.56
N ASN A 206 6.46 4.32 -11.11
CA ASN A 206 7.14 4.18 -12.39
C ASN A 206 6.32 4.79 -13.53
N ASP A 207 4.99 4.76 -13.45
CA ASP A 207 4.11 5.32 -14.47
C ASP A 207 4.25 6.84 -14.55
N THR A 208 4.30 7.51 -13.40
CA THR A 208 4.56 8.96 -13.31
C THR A 208 5.93 9.33 -13.91
N VAL A 209 6.97 8.51 -13.67
CA VAL A 209 8.31 8.73 -14.24
C VAL A 209 8.29 8.59 -15.75
N LYS A 210 7.65 7.55 -16.28
CA LYS A 210 7.49 7.33 -17.73
C LYS A 210 6.75 8.48 -18.39
N GLU A 211 5.63 8.93 -17.82
CA GLU A 211 4.88 10.06 -18.33
C GLU A 211 5.72 11.35 -18.33
N CYS A 212 6.48 11.58 -17.27
CA CYS A 212 7.37 12.74 -17.18
C CYS A 212 8.38 12.77 -18.33
N ILE A 213 9.05 11.65 -18.60
CA ILE A 213 10.00 11.49 -19.69
C ILE A 213 9.31 11.66 -21.06
N TRP A 214 8.15 11.01 -21.25
CA TRP A 214 7.38 11.11 -22.48
C TRP A 214 6.97 12.54 -22.78
N CYS A 215 6.39 13.26 -21.80
CA CYS A 215 6.00 14.65 -21.96
C CYS A 215 7.18 15.55 -22.31
N ALA A 216 8.32 15.38 -21.64
CA ALA A 216 9.51 16.18 -21.90
C ALA A 216 10.02 15.99 -23.34
N ARG A 217 9.98 14.77 -23.86
CA ARG A 217 10.40 14.45 -25.23
C ARG A 217 9.44 14.98 -26.28
N GLU A 218 8.15 14.75 -26.12
CA GLU A 218 7.12 15.17 -27.08
C GLU A 218 6.98 16.70 -27.15
N GLN A 219 7.10 17.38 -26.01
CA GLN A 219 6.94 18.84 -25.92
C GLN A 219 8.26 19.61 -26.06
N GLY A 220 9.40 18.92 -26.08
CA GLY A 220 10.71 19.56 -26.10
C GLY A 220 10.98 20.39 -24.85
N SER A 221 10.33 20.07 -23.73
CA SER A 221 10.37 20.84 -22.48
C SER A 221 11.46 20.37 -21.51
N GLY A 222 12.25 19.36 -21.89
CA GLY A 222 13.36 18.83 -21.09
C GLY A 222 14.58 19.74 -21.13
N PHE A 223 15.36 19.73 -20.06
CA PHE A 223 16.67 20.37 -19.98
C PHE A 223 17.75 19.29 -20.00
N VAL A 224 18.93 19.63 -20.52
CA VAL A 224 20.12 18.76 -20.48
C VAL A 224 21.21 19.52 -19.77
N ASP A 225 21.84 18.90 -18.77
CA ASP A 225 22.94 19.51 -18.06
C ASP A 225 24.27 19.32 -18.80
N GLN A 226 25.36 19.91 -18.26
CA GLN A 226 26.70 19.84 -18.84
C GLN A 226 27.30 18.41 -18.90
N ASN A 227 26.72 17.48 -18.13
CA ASN A 227 27.15 16.08 -18.03
C ASN A 227 26.31 15.14 -18.91
N GLY A 228 25.34 15.70 -19.67
CA GLY A 228 24.43 14.92 -20.50
C GLY A 228 23.28 14.27 -19.72
N VAL A 229 23.01 14.74 -18.50
CA VAL A 229 21.85 14.32 -17.73
C VAL A 229 20.64 15.12 -18.17
N ASN A 230 19.57 14.42 -18.52
CA ASN A 230 18.30 15.03 -18.89
C ASN A 230 17.48 15.29 -17.62
N LEU A 231 16.81 16.43 -17.58
CA LEU A 231 15.86 16.82 -16.55
C LEU A 231 14.47 16.99 -17.19
N ALA A 232 13.55 16.08 -16.89
CA ALA A 232 12.15 16.13 -17.30
C ALA A 232 11.27 16.71 -16.20
N CYS A 233 10.21 17.44 -16.62
CA CYS A 233 9.25 18.05 -15.72
C CYS A 233 7.82 17.70 -16.14
N LEU A 234 6.97 17.34 -15.17
CA LEU A 234 5.56 17.10 -15.37
C LEU A 234 4.74 17.80 -14.30
N LYS A 235 3.82 18.67 -14.72
CA LYS A 235 2.89 19.33 -13.80
C LYS A 235 1.53 18.63 -13.82
N ARG A 236 1.14 18.05 -12.69
CA ARG A 236 -0.19 17.48 -12.46
C ARG A 236 -0.88 18.22 -11.31
N SER A 237 -1.92 18.99 -11.62
CA SER A 237 -2.65 19.78 -10.63
C SER A 237 -1.73 20.70 -9.83
N VAL A 238 -1.58 20.46 -8.52
CA VAL A 238 -0.75 21.25 -7.61
C VAL A 238 0.67 20.71 -7.44
N MET A 239 0.96 19.55 -8.02
CA MET A 239 2.26 18.89 -7.91
C MET A 239 3.07 19.07 -9.20
N THR A 240 4.35 19.32 -9.05
CA THR A 240 5.33 19.25 -10.12
C THR A 240 6.30 18.12 -9.82
N TYR A 241 6.41 17.21 -10.77
CA TYR A 241 7.33 16.07 -10.72
C TYR A 241 8.54 16.38 -11.57
N TRP A 242 9.71 15.98 -11.09
CA TRP A 242 10.99 16.13 -11.76
C TRP A 242 11.69 14.78 -11.82
N VAL A 243 12.27 14.48 -12.98
CA VAL A 243 12.99 13.23 -13.21
C VAL A 243 14.32 13.55 -13.87
N GLU A 244 15.41 13.15 -13.24
CA GLU A 244 16.76 13.19 -13.79
C GLU A 244 17.11 11.81 -14.37
N TYR A 245 17.52 11.78 -15.63
CA TYR A 245 17.81 10.53 -16.32
C TYR A 245 18.87 10.66 -17.41
N THR A 246 19.48 9.54 -17.77
CA THR A 246 20.33 9.42 -18.96
C THR A 246 19.75 8.39 -19.92
N GLU A 247 19.89 8.64 -21.22
CA GLU A 247 19.48 7.70 -22.25
C GLU A 247 20.56 6.63 -22.43
N THR A 248 20.13 5.37 -22.55
CA THR A 248 21.00 4.23 -22.82
C THR A 248 20.40 3.37 -23.93
N PRO A 249 21.16 2.50 -24.59
CA PRO A 249 20.60 1.56 -25.59
C PRO A 249 19.51 0.65 -25.03
N GLU A 250 19.49 0.40 -23.73
CA GLU A 250 18.55 -0.51 -23.05
C GLU A 250 17.31 0.22 -22.50
N GLY A 251 17.34 1.57 -22.43
CA GLY A 251 16.27 2.39 -21.90
C GLY A 251 16.76 3.63 -21.18
N TYR A 252 15.95 4.13 -20.26
CA TYR A 252 16.22 5.36 -19.50
C TYR A 252 16.71 5.02 -18.09
N ARG A 253 17.97 5.34 -17.79
CA ARG A 253 18.52 5.18 -16.45
C ARG A 253 18.16 6.36 -15.59
N ILE A 254 17.34 6.11 -14.58
CA ILE A 254 16.86 7.13 -13.64
C ILE A 254 17.94 7.38 -12.58
N GLN A 255 18.29 8.65 -12.40
CA GLN A 255 19.26 9.09 -11.40
C GLN A 255 18.55 9.63 -10.15
N SER A 256 17.43 10.35 -10.35
CA SER A 256 16.65 10.95 -9.27
C SER A 256 15.22 11.18 -9.74
N ALA A 257 14.25 11.09 -8.82
CA ALA A 257 12.88 11.53 -9.05
C ALA A 257 12.30 12.16 -7.78
N TYR A 258 11.80 13.38 -7.91
CA TYR A 258 11.25 14.13 -6.79
C TYR A 258 10.05 14.96 -7.19
N CYS A 259 9.31 15.47 -6.23
CA CYS A 259 8.14 16.32 -6.48
C CYS A 259 8.03 17.44 -5.46
N HIS A 260 7.35 18.51 -5.86
CA HIS A 260 7.06 19.66 -4.98
C HIS A 260 5.75 20.36 -5.35
N ARG A 261 5.24 21.18 -4.45
CA ARG A 261 4.03 22.01 -4.65
C ARG A 261 4.32 23.48 -4.94
N MET A 262 5.54 23.84 -5.27
CA MET A 262 5.89 25.22 -5.59
C MET A 262 5.18 25.65 -6.88
N ARG A 263 4.62 26.87 -6.87
CA ARG A 263 4.17 27.55 -8.07
C ARG A 263 5.25 28.53 -8.47
N PHE A 264 5.74 28.42 -9.69
CA PHE A 264 6.51 29.49 -10.29
C PHE A 264 5.48 30.44 -10.94
N GLU A 265 5.37 31.66 -10.43
CA GLU A 265 4.65 32.73 -11.13
C GLU A 265 5.66 33.34 -12.11
N GLU A 266 5.34 33.30 -13.41
CA GLU A 266 6.07 34.08 -14.38
C GLU A 266 5.84 35.55 -14.02
N VAL A 267 6.88 36.21 -13.53
CA VAL A 267 6.86 37.67 -13.43
C VAL A 267 6.90 38.20 -14.88
N GLN A 268 5.75 38.64 -15.38
CA GLN A 268 5.71 39.36 -16.63
C GLN A 268 6.63 40.58 -16.48
N ALA A 269 7.73 40.60 -17.24
CA ALA A 269 8.68 41.69 -17.30
C ALA A 269 8.09 42.88 -18.10
#